data_663c3072ee77d455675f95981656ca52
#
_entry.id   663c3072ee77d455675f95981656ca52
#
_cell.length_a   1.000
_cell.length_b   1.000
_cell.length_c   1.000
_cell.angle_alpha   90.00
_cell.angle_beta   90.00
_cell.angle_gamma   90.00
#
_symmetry.space_group_name_H-M   'P 1'
#
loop_
_entity.id
_entity.type
_entity.pdbx_description
1 polymer ?
#
loop_
_entity_poly.entity_id
_entity_poly.type
_entity_poly.pdbx_seq_one_letter_code
_entity_poly.pdbx_strand_id
1 'polypeptide(L)'
;VTIPTPRGGLARMSRRVMNLAHMLTQNARRHGGRTGFLWGDKSWTWREIDGHVSALAAGLAERGIVKGDRVLVHSKNCDEMFWSMFAAFRLGAVWVPTNFRLMPDEVAYLATASGAKAFLCHGDFPEHAKAAANPGLEFIWRIGDGGFGEKSVGEVIAEHAGAKVDNAAVDYDDPCWFFFTSGTTGRSKAAVLTHGQMAFVVTNHLADLMPGTTETDASLVVAPLSHGAGVHQLVQAARGVPTILLPSEKFDIAEAFRLIEAHRVSNIFTVPTILKMMVEHPAVDRFDHSSLRFVIYAGAPMYREDQKAALNKLGPVLVQYFGLGEVTGNITVMPASLHDPEDGPQARIGTCGFERTGMQVSIQGDDGRELKAFETGEICVIGPAVFAGYYDNPEANAKAFRDGWFRTGDLGHMDEEGFVYITGRASDMYISGGSNIYPREVEEKILTHPAIGEVAVLGVPDPFWGEVGVAVCVAREGAAAVSEAELAAFLAPKVPRYKMPKRFFFWEALPKSGYGKIPKRLVRDELEARGLLELVSKTDS
;
A
#
# COMPACT_ATOMS: atom_id res chain seq x y z
N VAL A 1 13.28 -18.89 32.01
CA VAL A 1 14.19 -19.99 31.60
C VAL A 1 14.87 -19.53 30.33
N THR A 2 16.13 -19.09 30.44
CA THR A 2 16.95 -18.72 29.28
C THR A 2 17.34 -20.01 28.55
N ILE A 3 16.83 -20.22 27.36
CA ILE A 3 17.28 -21.29 26.47
C ILE A 3 18.68 -20.89 25.99
N PRO A 4 19.75 -21.71 26.25
CA PRO A 4 21.06 -21.39 25.76
C PRO A 4 21.05 -21.39 24.22
N THR A 5 21.47 -20.31 23.61
CA THR A 5 21.73 -20.26 22.16
C THR A 5 22.80 -21.31 21.86
N PRO A 6 22.64 -22.21 20.90
CA PRO A 6 23.67 -23.14 20.51
C PRO A 6 24.92 -22.36 20.10
N ARG A 7 26.00 -22.49 20.87
CA ARG A 7 27.33 -21.98 20.50
C ARG A 7 27.87 -22.86 19.38
N GLY A 8 27.74 -22.43 18.18
CA GLY A 8 28.20 -23.07 16.97
C GLY A 8 27.17 -22.82 15.88
N GLY A 9 27.40 -21.82 15.03
CA GLY A 9 26.54 -21.58 13.88
C GLY A 9 26.45 -22.87 13.07
N LEU A 10 25.24 -23.44 12.95
CA LEU A 10 24.99 -24.52 12.01
C LEU A 10 25.47 -24.03 10.65
N ALA A 11 26.47 -24.72 10.07
CA ALA A 11 26.89 -24.44 8.70
C ALA A 11 25.64 -24.47 7.82
N ARG A 12 25.39 -23.40 7.08
CA ARG A 12 24.22 -23.34 6.17
C ARG A 12 24.46 -24.36 5.05
N MET A 13 23.86 -25.52 5.18
CA MET A 13 24.01 -26.64 4.22
C MET A 13 23.21 -26.36 2.93
N SER A 14 22.18 -25.48 2.98
CA SER A 14 21.37 -25.10 1.84
C SER A 14 20.92 -23.65 1.94
N ARG A 15 20.64 -23.02 0.81
CA ARG A 15 19.94 -21.74 0.75
C ARG A 15 18.47 -21.95 1.06
N ARG A 16 17.92 -21.14 1.97
CA ARG A 16 16.52 -21.23 2.42
C ARG A 16 15.60 -20.23 1.75
N VAL A 17 16.08 -19.57 0.69
CA VAL A 17 15.33 -18.59 -0.08
C VAL A 17 15.76 -18.66 -1.54
N MET A 18 14.82 -18.39 -2.42
CA MET A 18 15.07 -18.18 -3.85
C MET A 18 15.21 -16.69 -4.16
N ASN A 19 15.96 -16.35 -5.19
CA ASN A 19 15.88 -15.05 -5.83
C ASN A 19 14.47 -14.87 -6.41
N LEU A 20 13.81 -13.73 -6.14
CA LEU A 20 12.42 -13.49 -6.58
C LEU A 20 12.26 -13.54 -8.11
N ALA A 21 13.30 -13.19 -8.87
CA ALA A 21 13.26 -13.32 -10.34
C ALA A 21 13.15 -14.78 -10.81
N HIS A 22 13.37 -15.77 -9.91
CA HIS A 22 13.17 -17.16 -10.25
C HIS A 22 11.72 -17.51 -10.60
N MET A 23 10.75 -16.77 -10.07
CA MET A 23 9.33 -16.92 -10.43
C MET A 23 9.12 -16.68 -11.93
N LEU A 24 9.75 -15.63 -12.48
CA LEU A 24 9.72 -15.33 -13.91
C LEU A 24 10.44 -16.41 -14.72
N THR A 25 11.62 -16.85 -14.28
CA THR A 25 12.36 -17.94 -14.94
C THR A 25 11.53 -19.24 -15.00
N GLN A 26 10.78 -19.56 -13.95
CA GLN A 26 9.87 -20.71 -13.97
C GLN A 26 8.73 -20.54 -14.98
N ASN A 27 8.12 -19.35 -15.06
CA ASN A 27 7.05 -19.11 -16.03
C ASN A 27 7.54 -19.17 -17.47
N ALA A 28 8.73 -18.65 -17.75
CA ALA A 28 9.34 -18.76 -19.06
C ALA A 28 9.56 -20.22 -19.50
N ARG A 29 9.83 -21.12 -18.53
CA ARG A 29 9.96 -22.56 -18.79
C ARG A 29 8.61 -23.26 -18.91
N ARG A 30 7.68 -23.05 -17.96
CA ARG A 30 6.42 -23.80 -17.86
C ARG A 30 5.32 -23.23 -18.77
N HIS A 31 5.28 -21.92 -18.92
CA HIS A 31 4.22 -21.17 -19.58
C HIS A 31 4.76 -20.22 -20.66
N GLY A 32 5.96 -20.48 -21.20
CA GLY A 32 6.71 -19.55 -22.05
C GLY A 32 5.99 -18.99 -23.25
N GLY A 33 5.02 -19.72 -23.83
CA GLY A 33 4.20 -19.25 -24.94
C GLY A 33 2.88 -18.58 -24.51
N ARG A 34 2.55 -18.56 -23.21
CA ARG A 34 1.34 -17.88 -22.72
C ARG A 34 1.62 -16.42 -22.48
N THR A 35 0.61 -15.59 -22.68
CA THR A 35 0.66 -14.16 -22.33
C THR A 35 0.93 -14.00 -20.84
N GLY A 36 1.89 -13.14 -20.48
CA GLY A 36 2.24 -12.79 -19.11
C GLY A 36 1.97 -11.33 -18.79
N PHE A 37 1.88 -10.46 -19.81
CA PHE A 37 1.64 -9.04 -19.62
C PHE A 37 0.88 -8.46 -20.81
N LEU A 38 -0.11 -7.59 -20.53
CA LEU A 38 -0.90 -6.87 -21.53
C LEU A 38 -0.98 -5.38 -21.17
N TRP A 39 -0.84 -4.52 -22.17
CA TRP A 39 -0.98 -3.08 -22.01
C TRP A 39 -1.48 -2.44 -23.33
N GLY A 40 -2.73 -2.02 -23.34
CA GLY A 40 -3.39 -1.56 -24.56
C GLY A 40 -3.46 -2.68 -25.59
N ASP A 41 -2.92 -2.43 -26.77
CA ASP A 41 -2.80 -3.39 -27.88
C ASP A 41 -1.50 -4.22 -27.86
N LYS A 42 -0.63 -3.96 -26.89
CA LYS A 42 0.63 -4.69 -26.72
C LYS A 42 0.45 -5.89 -25.78
N SER A 43 1.11 -6.99 -26.10
CA SER A 43 1.16 -8.17 -25.25
C SER A 43 2.51 -8.85 -25.32
N TRP A 44 2.93 -9.44 -24.21
CA TRP A 44 4.19 -10.19 -24.12
C TRP A 44 3.93 -11.54 -23.46
N THR A 45 4.55 -12.55 -24.04
CA THR A 45 4.59 -13.89 -23.46
C THR A 45 5.57 -13.94 -22.30
N TRP A 46 5.44 -14.92 -21.42
CA TRP A 46 6.39 -15.12 -20.33
C TRP A 46 7.84 -15.28 -20.80
N ARG A 47 8.05 -15.86 -21.99
CA ARG A 47 9.39 -16.01 -22.59
C ARG A 47 9.96 -14.67 -23.05
N GLU A 48 9.16 -13.84 -23.67
CA GLU A 48 9.57 -12.49 -24.09
C GLU A 48 9.88 -11.62 -22.88
N ILE A 49 9.05 -11.67 -21.82
CA ILE A 49 9.30 -10.97 -20.56
C ILE A 49 10.63 -11.39 -19.94
N ASP A 50 10.90 -12.69 -19.84
CA ASP A 50 12.17 -13.21 -19.31
C ASP A 50 13.38 -12.76 -20.15
N GLY A 51 13.19 -12.69 -21.48
CA GLY A 51 14.19 -12.15 -22.42
C GLY A 51 14.46 -10.66 -22.19
N HIS A 52 13.42 -9.83 -22.07
CA HIS A 52 13.57 -8.39 -21.80
C HIS A 52 14.23 -8.14 -20.43
N VAL A 53 13.82 -8.89 -19.42
CA VAL A 53 14.44 -8.81 -18.07
C VAL A 53 15.90 -9.23 -18.10
N SER A 54 16.26 -10.29 -18.86
CA SER A 54 17.66 -10.69 -19.04
C SER A 54 18.49 -9.61 -19.73
N ALA A 55 17.94 -9.04 -20.80
CA ALA A 55 18.61 -7.98 -21.56
C ALA A 55 18.83 -6.73 -20.70
N LEU A 56 17.80 -6.28 -19.97
CA LEU A 56 17.93 -5.14 -19.06
C LEU A 56 18.92 -5.43 -17.92
N ALA A 57 18.89 -6.63 -17.35
CA ALA A 57 19.85 -7.04 -16.33
C ALA A 57 21.30 -7.06 -16.86
N ALA A 58 21.51 -7.50 -18.11
CA ALA A 58 22.82 -7.48 -18.76
C ALA A 58 23.34 -6.03 -18.91
N GLY A 59 22.50 -5.12 -19.40
CA GLY A 59 22.88 -3.71 -19.51
C GLY A 59 23.17 -3.06 -18.16
N LEU A 60 22.37 -3.32 -17.12
CA LEU A 60 22.65 -2.85 -15.77
C LEU A 60 23.98 -3.39 -15.23
N ALA A 61 24.27 -4.68 -15.45
CA ALA A 61 25.50 -5.31 -15.03
C ALA A 61 26.72 -4.75 -15.80
N GLU A 62 26.61 -4.47 -17.10
CA GLU A 62 27.67 -3.80 -17.90
C GLU A 62 28.01 -2.41 -17.33
N ARG A 63 27.01 -1.70 -16.76
CA ARG A 63 27.21 -0.42 -16.09
C ARG A 63 27.64 -0.57 -14.62
N GLY A 64 28.02 -1.75 -14.19
CA GLY A 64 28.58 -1.99 -12.87
C GLY A 64 27.56 -2.19 -11.75
N ILE A 65 26.28 -2.38 -12.05
CA ILE A 65 25.29 -2.72 -11.03
C ILE A 65 25.48 -4.18 -10.60
N VAL A 66 25.70 -4.36 -9.32
CA VAL A 66 25.94 -5.66 -8.69
C VAL A 66 24.96 -5.90 -7.53
N LYS A 67 25.02 -7.10 -6.95
CA LYS A 67 24.23 -7.48 -5.79
C LYS A 67 24.34 -6.43 -4.66
N GLY A 68 23.20 -6.00 -4.15
CA GLY A 68 23.08 -5.01 -3.08
C GLY A 68 23.09 -3.55 -3.55
N ASP A 69 23.40 -3.27 -4.82
CA ASP A 69 23.27 -1.91 -5.36
C ASP A 69 21.79 -1.51 -5.53
N ARG A 70 21.49 -0.23 -5.39
CA ARG A 70 20.13 0.31 -5.48
C ARG A 70 19.88 0.92 -6.84
N VAL A 71 18.76 0.50 -7.45
CA VAL A 71 18.24 1.03 -8.71
C VAL A 71 16.97 1.81 -8.39
N LEU A 72 17.07 3.14 -8.42
CA LEU A 72 15.92 4.03 -8.24
C LEU A 72 15.05 3.98 -9.50
N VAL A 73 13.73 3.91 -9.31
CA VAL A 73 12.77 3.88 -10.42
C VAL A 73 11.65 4.88 -10.15
N HIS A 74 11.52 5.89 -11.02
CA HIS A 74 10.43 6.86 -10.98
C HIS A 74 9.63 6.79 -12.27
N SER A 75 8.49 6.12 -12.22
CA SER A 75 7.70 5.82 -13.42
C SER A 75 6.21 5.72 -13.12
N LYS A 76 5.41 6.05 -14.12
CA LYS A 76 4.03 5.59 -14.24
C LYS A 76 4.02 4.07 -14.46
N ASN A 77 2.85 3.44 -14.28
CA ASN A 77 2.70 2.02 -14.61
C ASN A 77 2.97 1.79 -16.10
N CYS A 78 3.94 0.97 -16.41
CA CYS A 78 4.28 0.54 -17.77
C CYS A 78 5.04 -0.80 -17.73
N ASP A 79 5.27 -1.35 -18.89
CA ASP A 79 6.01 -2.59 -19.09
C ASP A 79 7.46 -2.50 -18.61
N GLU A 80 8.19 -1.46 -19.01
CA GLU A 80 9.59 -1.27 -18.63
C GLU A 80 9.77 -1.09 -17.10
N MET A 81 8.81 -0.47 -16.42
CA MET A 81 8.80 -0.42 -14.95
C MET A 81 8.68 -1.84 -14.35
N PHE A 82 7.80 -2.66 -14.91
CA PHE A 82 7.65 -4.05 -14.47
C PHE A 82 8.90 -4.88 -14.76
N TRP A 83 9.53 -4.70 -15.94
CA TRP A 83 10.80 -5.35 -16.27
C TRP A 83 11.93 -4.94 -15.31
N SER A 84 12.00 -3.68 -14.94
CA SER A 84 13.04 -3.15 -14.04
C SER A 84 13.05 -3.82 -12.68
N MET A 85 11.89 -4.15 -12.14
CA MET A 85 11.75 -4.85 -10.86
C MET A 85 12.44 -6.22 -10.91
N PHE A 86 12.11 -7.03 -11.92
CA PHE A 86 12.70 -8.35 -12.06
C PHE A 86 14.17 -8.33 -12.50
N ALA A 87 14.58 -7.32 -13.27
CA ALA A 87 15.99 -7.14 -13.65
C ALA A 87 16.86 -6.82 -12.42
N ALA A 88 16.39 -5.94 -11.53
CA ALA A 88 17.06 -5.68 -10.27
C ALA A 88 17.14 -6.95 -9.41
N PHE A 89 16.03 -7.66 -9.22
CA PHE A 89 16.03 -8.92 -8.46
C PHE A 89 16.97 -9.96 -9.06
N ARG A 90 17.03 -10.09 -10.40
CA ARG A 90 17.90 -11.04 -11.09
C ARG A 90 19.38 -10.83 -10.74
N LEU A 91 19.80 -9.58 -10.66
CA LEU A 91 21.15 -9.21 -10.25
C LEU A 91 21.38 -9.31 -8.72
N GLY A 92 20.33 -9.52 -7.92
CA GLY A 92 20.37 -9.37 -6.47
C GLY A 92 20.53 -7.91 -6.04
N ALA A 93 20.25 -6.98 -6.95
CA ALA A 93 20.18 -5.55 -6.68
C ALA A 93 18.84 -5.18 -6.02
N VAL A 94 18.79 -4.01 -5.43
CA VAL A 94 17.63 -3.51 -4.70
C VAL A 94 16.81 -2.59 -5.60
N TRP A 95 15.56 -2.96 -5.85
CA TRP A 95 14.62 -2.13 -6.58
C TRP A 95 14.06 -1.04 -5.64
N VAL A 96 14.13 0.22 -6.04
CA VAL A 96 13.71 1.38 -5.24
C VAL A 96 12.66 2.18 -6.02
N PRO A 97 11.41 1.71 -6.08
CA PRO A 97 10.36 2.44 -6.80
C PRO A 97 9.87 3.62 -5.98
N THR A 98 9.48 4.67 -6.68
CA THR A 98 8.90 5.87 -6.09
C THR A 98 7.48 6.09 -6.59
N ASN A 99 6.70 6.84 -5.84
CA ASN A 99 5.41 7.31 -6.33
C ASN A 99 5.63 8.35 -7.43
N PHE A 100 5.06 8.12 -8.61
CA PHE A 100 5.19 9.03 -9.75
C PHE A 100 4.58 10.44 -9.54
N ARG A 101 3.84 10.64 -8.43
CA ARG A 101 3.25 11.93 -8.04
C ARG A 101 4.15 12.75 -7.10
N LEU A 102 5.30 12.23 -6.70
CA LEU A 102 6.26 12.98 -5.89
C LEU A 102 6.82 14.15 -6.69
N MET A 103 7.19 15.22 -5.98
CA MET A 103 7.85 16.37 -6.57
C MET A 103 9.34 16.07 -6.85
N PRO A 104 9.99 16.83 -7.75
CA PRO A 104 11.39 16.60 -8.11
C PRO A 104 12.37 16.59 -6.93
N ASP A 105 12.21 17.46 -5.96
CA ASP A 105 13.03 17.53 -4.75
C ASP A 105 12.81 16.36 -3.80
N GLU A 106 11.60 15.83 -3.76
CA GLU A 106 11.30 14.61 -3.01
C GLU A 106 12.02 13.41 -3.63
N VAL A 107 11.98 13.25 -4.96
CA VAL A 107 12.69 12.17 -5.66
C VAL A 107 14.21 12.32 -5.51
N ALA A 108 14.73 13.54 -5.57
CA ALA A 108 16.15 13.84 -5.29
C ALA A 108 16.57 13.41 -3.89
N TYR A 109 15.70 13.65 -2.90
CA TYR A 109 15.91 13.14 -1.54
C TYR A 109 15.96 11.61 -1.51
N LEU A 110 15.02 10.92 -2.18
CA LEU A 110 14.99 9.47 -2.21
C LEU A 110 16.22 8.87 -2.90
N ALA A 111 16.72 9.50 -3.98
CA ALA A 111 17.95 9.10 -4.66
C ALA A 111 19.15 9.10 -3.70
N THR A 112 19.28 10.18 -2.92
CA THR A 112 20.36 10.33 -1.93
C THR A 112 20.15 9.38 -0.73
N ALA A 113 18.95 9.35 -0.17
CA ALA A 113 18.64 8.56 1.03
C ALA A 113 18.73 7.05 0.79
N SER A 114 18.45 6.56 -0.41
CA SER A 114 18.66 5.17 -0.77
C SER A 114 20.09 4.84 -1.13
N GLY A 115 20.94 5.84 -1.43
CA GLY A 115 22.27 5.66 -2.01
C GLY A 115 22.17 4.96 -3.38
N ALA A 116 21.21 5.33 -4.21
CA ALA A 116 21.02 4.76 -5.54
C ALA A 116 22.22 5.02 -6.44
N LYS A 117 22.66 4.00 -7.20
CA LYS A 117 23.68 4.11 -8.23
C LYS A 117 23.10 4.33 -9.62
N ALA A 118 21.95 3.77 -9.90
CA ALA A 118 21.25 3.92 -11.17
C ALA A 118 19.88 4.56 -10.94
N PHE A 119 19.44 5.35 -11.90
CA PHE A 119 18.11 5.94 -11.92
C PHE A 119 17.42 5.65 -13.25
N LEU A 120 16.32 4.91 -13.20
CA LEU A 120 15.41 4.69 -14.32
C LEU A 120 14.23 5.64 -14.18
N CYS A 121 14.12 6.63 -15.05
CA CYS A 121 13.15 7.71 -14.93
C CYS A 121 12.25 7.77 -16.16
N HIS A 122 10.94 7.79 -15.98
CA HIS A 122 10.00 7.89 -17.10
C HIS A 122 10.17 9.21 -17.86
N GLY A 123 10.01 9.15 -19.18
CA GLY A 123 10.23 10.26 -20.08
C GLY A 123 9.42 11.52 -19.79
N ASP A 124 8.29 11.40 -19.11
CA ASP A 124 7.46 12.52 -18.70
C ASP A 124 8.00 13.31 -17.49
N PHE A 125 9.12 12.85 -16.90
CA PHE A 125 9.66 13.42 -15.65
C PHE A 125 11.10 13.97 -15.81
N PRO A 126 11.41 14.82 -16.83
CA PRO A 126 12.76 15.33 -17.04
C PRO A 126 13.27 16.16 -15.85
N GLU A 127 12.41 16.91 -15.18
CA GLU A 127 12.80 17.73 -14.02
C GLU A 127 13.15 16.86 -12.80
N HIS A 128 12.52 15.69 -12.66
CA HIS A 128 12.88 14.72 -11.61
C HIS A 128 14.25 14.09 -11.89
N ALA A 129 14.51 13.73 -13.15
CA ALA A 129 15.83 13.22 -13.56
C ALA A 129 16.93 14.23 -13.28
N LYS A 130 16.71 15.52 -13.61
CA LYS A 130 17.63 16.62 -13.36
C LYS A 130 17.84 16.87 -11.86
N ALA A 131 16.77 16.92 -11.07
CA ALA A 131 16.85 17.17 -9.63
C ALA A 131 17.54 16.03 -8.87
N ALA A 132 17.34 14.78 -9.27
CA ALA A 132 17.95 13.62 -8.65
C ALA A 132 19.43 13.43 -8.99
N ALA A 133 19.97 14.13 -9.99
CA ALA A 133 21.37 14.03 -10.38
C ALA A 133 22.27 14.45 -9.21
N ASN A 134 23.07 13.50 -8.71
CA ASN A 134 24.00 13.69 -7.61
C ASN A 134 25.26 12.81 -7.86
N PRO A 135 26.38 13.06 -7.16
CA PRO A 135 27.62 12.29 -7.39
C PRO A 135 27.53 10.78 -7.12
N GLY A 136 26.50 10.34 -6.40
CA GLY A 136 26.29 8.90 -6.13
C GLY A 136 25.59 8.18 -7.27
N LEU A 137 24.90 8.89 -8.16
CA LEU A 137 24.28 8.31 -9.35
C LEU A 137 25.31 8.19 -10.48
N GLU A 138 25.54 6.95 -10.91
CA GLU A 138 26.50 6.67 -11.98
C GLU A 138 25.89 6.92 -13.38
N PHE A 139 24.57 6.68 -13.53
CA PHE A 139 23.85 6.94 -14.77
C PHE A 139 22.34 7.11 -14.56
N ILE A 140 21.72 7.76 -15.55
CA ILE A 140 20.25 7.91 -15.64
C ILE A 140 19.81 7.35 -16.99
N TRP A 141 18.91 6.37 -16.98
CA TRP A 141 18.25 5.84 -18.16
C TRP A 141 16.77 6.23 -18.17
N ARG A 142 16.27 6.42 -19.37
CA ARG A 142 14.88 6.80 -19.59
C ARG A 142 13.99 5.58 -19.77
N ILE A 143 12.86 5.55 -19.07
CA ILE A 143 11.75 4.64 -19.33
C ILE A 143 10.84 5.30 -20.37
N GLY A 144 10.49 4.57 -21.45
CA GLY A 144 9.67 5.09 -22.53
C GLY A 144 10.35 6.17 -23.37
N ASP A 145 9.51 6.97 -24.06
CA ASP A 145 9.96 8.06 -24.93
C ASP A 145 10.39 9.30 -24.14
N GLY A 146 11.18 10.20 -24.78
CA GLY A 146 11.61 11.44 -24.15
C GLY A 146 13.00 11.90 -24.63
N GLY A 147 13.48 13.07 -24.13
CA GLY A 147 14.68 13.74 -24.59
C GLY A 147 15.80 13.86 -23.55
N PHE A 148 15.87 13.03 -22.54
CA PHE A 148 16.91 13.08 -21.51
C PHE A 148 17.47 11.69 -21.19
N GLY A 149 18.51 11.64 -20.35
CA GLY A 149 19.22 10.41 -20.00
C GLY A 149 20.21 9.97 -21.07
N GLU A 150 21.08 9.03 -20.72
CA GLU A 150 22.11 8.53 -21.64
C GLU A 150 21.52 7.62 -22.71
N LYS A 151 20.58 6.76 -22.30
CA LYS A 151 19.84 5.79 -23.14
C LYS A 151 18.42 5.62 -22.62
N SER A 152 17.55 5.08 -23.45
CA SER A 152 16.29 4.52 -23.00
C SER A 152 16.45 3.06 -22.56
N VAL A 153 15.57 2.61 -21.65
CA VAL A 153 15.49 1.21 -21.23
C VAL A 153 15.22 0.30 -22.45
N GLY A 154 14.36 0.76 -23.37
CA GLY A 154 14.09 0.04 -24.63
C GLY A 154 15.33 -0.14 -25.51
N GLU A 155 16.18 0.92 -25.65
CA GLU A 155 17.47 0.82 -26.37
C GLU A 155 18.40 -0.20 -25.70
N VAL A 156 18.51 -0.16 -24.35
CA VAL A 156 19.33 -1.12 -23.60
C VAL A 156 18.83 -2.57 -23.80
N ILE A 157 17.52 -2.79 -23.76
CA ILE A 157 16.92 -4.11 -24.03
C ILE A 157 17.24 -4.57 -25.44
N ALA A 158 17.18 -3.69 -26.44
CA ALA A 158 17.49 -4.01 -27.84
C ALA A 158 18.97 -4.34 -28.05
N GLU A 159 19.88 -3.57 -27.46
CA GLU A 159 21.33 -3.78 -27.53
C GLU A 159 21.76 -5.12 -26.93
N HIS A 160 21.08 -5.55 -25.86
CA HIS A 160 21.39 -6.81 -25.15
C HIS A 160 20.42 -7.95 -25.50
N ALA A 161 19.68 -7.81 -26.61
CA ALA A 161 18.72 -8.83 -27.03
C ALA A 161 19.37 -10.22 -27.13
N GLY A 162 18.75 -11.22 -26.51
CA GLY A 162 19.26 -12.58 -26.46
C GLY A 162 20.28 -12.85 -25.35
N ALA A 163 20.65 -11.84 -24.56
CA ALA A 163 21.50 -12.05 -23.38
C ALA A 163 20.83 -13.02 -22.40
N LYS A 164 21.66 -13.84 -21.75
CA LYS A 164 21.24 -14.76 -20.70
C LYS A 164 21.94 -14.38 -19.41
N VAL A 165 21.18 -13.95 -18.44
CA VAL A 165 21.66 -13.60 -17.10
C VAL A 165 21.03 -14.54 -16.10
N ASP A 166 21.84 -15.26 -15.36
CA ASP A 166 21.38 -16.13 -14.29
C ASP A 166 20.93 -15.32 -13.09
N ASN A 167 19.98 -15.87 -12.33
CA ASN A 167 19.56 -15.24 -11.09
C ASN A 167 20.69 -15.30 -10.06
N ALA A 168 21.11 -14.15 -9.57
CA ALA A 168 22.14 -14.03 -8.54
C ALA A 168 21.77 -14.85 -7.29
N ALA A 169 22.78 -15.39 -6.66
CA ALA A 169 22.63 -16.07 -5.39
C ALA A 169 22.29 -15.08 -4.27
N VAL A 170 21.19 -15.34 -3.56
CA VAL A 170 20.71 -14.49 -2.46
C VAL A 170 20.56 -15.26 -1.17
N ASP A 171 20.69 -14.57 -0.05
CA ASP A 171 20.35 -15.04 1.29
C ASP A 171 19.00 -14.47 1.74
N TYR A 172 18.44 -15.03 2.82
CA TYR A 172 17.12 -14.65 3.34
C TYR A 172 17.02 -13.15 3.63
N ASP A 173 18.05 -12.58 4.23
CA ASP A 173 18.09 -11.19 4.66
C ASP A 173 18.68 -10.23 3.61
N ASP A 174 19.00 -10.74 2.40
CA ASP A 174 19.45 -9.87 1.32
C ASP A 174 18.30 -8.93 0.89
N PRO A 175 18.53 -7.60 0.88
CA PRO A 175 17.53 -6.65 0.47
C PRO A 175 17.19 -6.80 -1.02
N CYS A 176 15.89 -6.67 -1.35
CA CYS A 176 15.41 -6.70 -2.74
C CYS A 176 14.60 -5.47 -3.11
N TRP A 177 13.97 -4.82 -2.13
CA TRP A 177 13.12 -3.67 -2.37
C TRP A 177 13.24 -2.69 -1.21
N PHE A 178 13.50 -1.42 -1.49
CA PHE A 178 13.33 -0.35 -0.51
C PHE A 178 11.95 0.29 -0.70
N PHE A 179 11.10 0.07 0.28
CA PHE A 179 9.76 0.62 0.30
C PHE A 179 9.76 1.91 1.12
N PHE A 180 9.65 3.06 0.44
CA PHE A 180 9.64 4.34 1.16
C PHE A 180 8.26 4.60 1.77
N THR A 181 8.24 4.81 3.09
CA THR A 181 7.05 5.15 3.86
C THR A 181 7.12 6.59 4.37
N SER A 182 6.00 7.31 4.31
CA SER A 182 5.89 8.64 4.92
C SER A 182 5.84 8.49 6.44
N GLY A 183 6.95 8.75 7.10
CA GLY A 183 6.99 8.74 8.57
C GLY A 183 6.18 9.90 9.15
N THR A 184 5.65 9.70 10.36
CA THR A 184 4.95 10.74 11.15
C THR A 184 5.84 11.93 11.50
N THR A 185 7.15 11.82 11.31
CA THR A 185 8.18 12.80 11.74
C THR A 185 8.78 13.64 10.61
N GLY A 186 8.23 13.62 9.38
CA GLY A 186 8.64 14.52 8.29
C GLY A 186 9.12 13.81 7.04
N ARG A 187 10.40 13.38 6.96
CA ARG A 187 10.96 12.78 5.73
C ARG A 187 10.67 11.28 5.62
N SER A 188 10.43 10.82 4.40
CA SER A 188 10.22 9.40 4.10
C SER A 188 11.42 8.54 4.51
N LYS A 189 11.13 7.33 5.01
CA LYS A 189 12.13 6.34 5.44
C LYS A 189 12.05 5.11 4.53
N ALA A 190 13.19 4.52 4.19
CA ALA A 190 13.27 3.31 3.39
C ALA A 190 13.09 2.07 4.29
N ALA A 191 11.94 1.44 4.24
CA ALA A 191 11.75 0.10 4.82
C ALA A 191 12.46 -0.93 3.93
N VAL A 192 13.37 -1.70 4.51
CA VAL A 192 14.16 -2.72 3.80
C VAL A 192 13.38 -4.01 3.71
N LEU A 193 12.88 -4.33 2.53
CA LEU A 193 12.24 -5.61 2.24
C LEU A 193 13.27 -6.58 1.67
N THR A 194 13.28 -7.81 2.18
CA THR A 194 14.26 -8.84 1.81
C THR A 194 13.69 -9.90 0.89
N HIS A 195 14.55 -10.65 0.20
CA HIS A 195 14.12 -11.79 -0.61
C HIS A 195 13.34 -12.83 0.20
N GLY A 196 13.76 -13.08 1.44
CA GLY A 196 13.10 -14.06 2.32
C GLY A 196 11.74 -13.59 2.79
N GLN A 197 11.64 -12.33 3.23
CA GLN A 197 10.36 -11.71 3.58
C GLN A 197 9.39 -11.76 2.41
N MET A 198 9.80 -11.30 1.23
CA MET A 198 8.93 -11.23 0.05
C MET A 198 8.52 -12.61 -0.47
N ALA A 199 9.38 -13.62 -0.35
CA ALA A 199 9.03 -15.01 -0.68
C ALA A 199 7.91 -15.54 0.25
N PHE A 200 8.00 -15.22 1.56
CA PHE A 200 6.91 -15.52 2.50
C PHE A 200 5.63 -14.76 2.15
N VAL A 201 5.74 -13.45 1.88
CA VAL A 201 4.60 -12.60 1.49
C VAL A 201 3.86 -13.16 0.29
N VAL A 202 4.56 -13.55 -0.76
CA VAL A 202 3.96 -14.19 -1.95
C VAL A 202 3.20 -15.46 -1.60
N THR A 203 3.81 -16.34 -0.80
CA THR A 203 3.19 -17.60 -0.36
C THR A 203 1.95 -17.33 0.50
N ASN A 204 2.07 -16.41 1.44
CA ASN A 204 0.99 -16.05 2.34
C ASN A 204 -0.20 -15.37 1.61
N HIS A 205 0.07 -14.52 0.59
CA HIS A 205 -1.00 -13.95 -0.24
C HIS A 205 -1.79 -15.04 -0.98
N LEU A 206 -1.09 -16.04 -1.53
CA LEU A 206 -1.75 -17.16 -2.20
C LEU A 206 -2.58 -18.02 -1.24
N ALA A 207 -2.15 -18.15 0.01
CA ALA A 207 -2.87 -18.91 1.02
C ALA A 207 -4.10 -18.16 1.54
N ASP A 208 -3.93 -16.90 1.92
CA ASP A 208 -4.93 -16.15 2.70
C ASP A 208 -5.82 -15.23 1.85
N LEU A 209 -5.27 -14.60 0.80
CA LEU A 209 -6.03 -13.62 0.01
C LEU A 209 -6.63 -14.22 -1.26
N MET A 210 -5.92 -15.15 -1.90
CA MET A 210 -6.29 -15.68 -3.22
C MET A 210 -6.12 -17.20 -3.30
N PRO A 211 -6.75 -17.97 -2.40
CA PRO A 211 -6.63 -19.43 -2.44
C PRO A 211 -7.12 -19.99 -3.77
N GLY A 212 -6.43 -21.00 -4.30
CA GLY A 212 -6.78 -21.65 -5.55
C GLY A 212 -6.47 -20.84 -6.82
N THR A 213 -5.62 -19.81 -6.75
CA THR A 213 -5.13 -19.09 -7.93
C THR A 213 -4.22 -19.95 -8.79
N THR A 214 -4.46 -19.96 -10.09
CA THR A 214 -3.73 -20.75 -11.11
C THR A 214 -3.34 -19.89 -12.31
N GLU A 215 -2.57 -20.44 -13.24
CA GLU A 215 -2.17 -19.77 -14.49
C GLU A 215 -3.33 -19.48 -15.44
N THR A 216 -4.54 -19.90 -15.13
CA THR A 216 -5.76 -19.59 -15.90
C THR A 216 -6.49 -18.35 -15.40
N ASP A 217 -6.05 -17.81 -14.29
CA ASP A 217 -6.53 -16.53 -13.74
C ASP A 217 -5.96 -15.34 -14.54
N ALA A 218 -6.48 -14.14 -14.31
CA ALA A 218 -5.97 -12.89 -14.86
C ALA A 218 -6.11 -11.77 -13.80
N SER A 219 -5.15 -10.84 -13.77
CA SER A 219 -5.09 -9.76 -12.79
C SER A 219 -5.08 -8.39 -13.47
N LEU A 220 -6.02 -7.51 -13.08
CA LEU A 220 -6.06 -6.12 -13.54
C LEU A 220 -5.36 -5.21 -12.53
N VAL A 221 -4.48 -4.35 -13.02
CA VAL A 221 -3.76 -3.35 -12.22
C VAL A 221 -4.49 -2.01 -12.30
N VAL A 222 -5.05 -1.57 -11.19
CA VAL A 222 -5.76 -0.29 -11.05
C VAL A 222 -5.07 0.67 -10.06
N ALA A 223 -3.95 0.25 -9.50
CA ALA A 223 -3.16 1.00 -8.52
C ALA A 223 -1.67 1.06 -8.93
N PRO A 224 -0.86 1.98 -8.35
CA PRO A 224 0.55 2.09 -8.71
C PRO A 224 1.38 0.84 -8.41
N LEU A 225 2.15 0.36 -9.40
CA LEU A 225 3.09 -0.75 -9.26
C LEU A 225 4.24 -0.46 -8.26
N SER A 226 4.50 0.80 -7.98
CA SER A 226 5.48 1.21 -6.97
C SER A 226 5.07 0.87 -5.53
N HIS A 227 3.87 0.35 -5.32
CA HIS A 227 3.28 0.07 -3.99
C HIS A 227 2.66 -1.32 -3.92
N GLY A 228 1.57 -1.46 -3.16
CA GLY A 228 0.88 -2.72 -2.93
C GLY A 228 0.50 -3.48 -4.21
N ALA A 229 0.19 -2.78 -5.31
CA ALA A 229 -0.06 -3.43 -6.59
C ALA A 229 1.19 -4.15 -7.13
N GLY A 230 2.40 -3.59 -6.95
CA GLY A 230 3.64 -4.27 -7.34
C GLY A 230 3.88 -5.55 -6.54
N VAL A 231 3.64 -5.50 -5.22
CA VAL A 231 3.67 -6.70 -4.37
C VAL A 231 2.67 -7.74 -4.87
N HIS A 232 1.44 -7.31 -5.18
CA HIS A 232 0.39 -8.19 -5.72
C HIS A 232 0.80 -8.81 -7.07
N GLN A 233 1.54 -8.09 -7.93
CA GLN A 233 2.01 -8.64 -9.20
C GLN A 233 3.14 -9.67 -9.05
N LEU A 234 3.93 -9.64 -7.97
CA LEU A 234 4.84 -10.75 -7.65
C LEU A 234 4.07 -12.05 -7.37
N VAL A 235 2.92 -11.93 -6.70
CA VAL A 235 2.04 -13.08 -6.43
C VAL A 235 1.49 -13.65 -7.74
N GLN A 236 1.10 -12.79 -8.68
CA GLN A 236 0.65 -13.20 -10.02
C GLN A 236 1.78 -13.93 -10.77
N ALA A 237 2.97 -13.36 -10.77
CA ALA A 237 4.15 -13.97 -11.38
C ALA A 237 4.49 -15.34 -10.77
N ALA A 238 4.28 -15.54 -9.46
CA ALA A 238 4.51 -16.84 -8.82
C ALA A 238 3.61 -17.96 -9.36
N ARG A 239 2.45 -17.60 -9.94
CA ARG A 239 1.46 -18.57 -10.48
C ARG A 239 1.32 -18.55 -12.01
N GLY A 240 2.05 -17.68 -12.70
CA GLY A 240 1.95 -17.53 -14.16
C GLY A 240 0.68 -16.82 -14.62
N VAL A 241 0.08 -16.03 -13.75
CA VAL A 241 -1.11 -15.22 -14.01
C VAL A 241 -0.73 -13.96 -14.77
N PRO A 242 -1.35 -13.67 -15.94
CA PRO A 242 -1.04 -12.45 -16.69
C PRO A 242 -1.42 -11.18 -15.93
N THR A 243 -0.55 -10.19 -16.03
CA THR A 243 -0.76 -8.82 -15.58
C THR A 243 -1.39 -8.00 -16.68
N ILE A 244 -2.49 -7.32 -16.42
CA ILE A 244 -3.18 -6.43 -17.36
C ILE A 244 -3.10 -5.01 -16.82
N LEU A 245 -2.50 -4.10 -17.58
CA LEU A 245 -2.49 -2.66 -17.28
C LEU A 245 -3.61 -1.93 -17.99
N LEU A 246 -4.13 -0.89 -17.34
CA LEU A 246 -4.99 0.08 -18.03
C LEU A 246 -4.19 0.80 -19.12
N PRO A 247 -4.78 1.01 -20.31
CA PRO A 247 -4.09 1.65 -21.43
C PRO A 247 -3.86 3.14 -21.21
N SER A 248 -4.67 3.80 -20.38
CA SER A 248 -4.57 5.22 -20.05
C SER A 248 -3.98 5.47 -18.67
N GLU A 249 -3.33 6.63 -18.51
CA GLU A 249 -2.77 7.06 -17.23
C GLU A 249 -3.85 7.45 -16.21
N LYS A 250 -4.97 7.97 -16.71
CA LYS A 250 -6.14 8.26 -15.88
C LYS A 250 -6.90 6.97 -15.65
N PHE A 251 -7.28 6.74 -14.42
CA PHE A 251 -8.13 5.61 -14.07
C PHE A 251 -9.49 5.75 -14.78
N ASP A 252 -9.66 5.02 -15.86
CA ASP A 252 -10.91 4.90 -16.61
C ASP A 252 -11.67 3.67 -16.13
N ILE A 253 -12.75 3.90 -15.43
CA ILE A 253 -13.57 2.85 -14.81
C ILE A 253 -14.30 2.02 -15.87
N ALA A 254 -14.79 2.65 -16.93
CA ALA A 254 -15.49 1.93 -18.01
C ALA A 254 -14.51 0.99 -18.73
N GLU A 255 -13.30 1.47 -18.99
CA GLU A 255 -12.23 0.65 -19.57
C GLU A 255 -11.80 -0.48 -18.63
N ALA A 256 -11.72 -0.22 -17.31
CA ALA A 256 -11.43 -1.27 -16.33
C ALA A 256 -12.47 -2.40 -16.40
N PHE A 257 -13.76 -2.09 -16.42
CA PHE A 257 -14.82 -3.12 -16.56
C PHE A 257 -14.81 -3.80 -17.91
N ARG A 258 -14.52 -3.08 -18.99
CA ARG A 258 -14.34 -3.68 -20.33
C ARG A 258 -13.20 -4.71 -20.34
N LEU A 259 -12.08 -4.41 -19.70
CA LEU A 259 -10.95 -5.34 -19.58
C LEU A 259 -11.27 -6.53 -18.66
N ILE A 260 -12.04 -6.31 -17.58
CA ILE A 260 -12.52 -7.40 -16.71
C ILE A 260 -13.31 -8.41 -17.52
N GLU A 261 -14.29 -7.96 -18.31
CA GLU A 261 -15.09 -8.82 -19.19
C GLU A 261 -14.23 -9.49 -20.26
N ALA A 262 -13.46 -8.69 -21.04
CA ALA A 262 -12.72 -9.17 -22.20
C ALA A 262 -11.66 -10.21 -21.85
N HIS A 263 -10.99 -10.06 -20.70
CA HIS A 263 -9.91 -10.95 -20.28
C HIS A 263 -10.30 -11.87 -19.12
N ARG A 264 -11.57 -11.87 -18.73
CA ARG A 264 -12.09 -12.66 -17.62
C ARG A 264 -11.23 -12.51 -16.36
N VAL A 265 -10.96 -11.26 -16.00
CA VAL A 265 -10.14 -10.91 -14.82
C VAL A 265 -10.73 -11.55 -13.58
N SER A 266 -9.91 -12.26 -12.82
CA SER A 266 -10.33 -12.97 -11.61
C SER A 266 -9.93 -12.24 -10.32
N ASN A 267 -8.93 -11.36 -10.39
CA ASN A 267 -8.48 -10.65 -9.21
C ASN A 267 -8.00 -9.22 -9.50
N ILE A 268 -8.23 -8.34 -8.53
CA ILE A 268 -7.83 -6.94 -8.54
C ILE A 268 -7.33 -6.58 -7.15
N PHE A 269 -6.18 -5.88 -7.06
CA PHE A 269 -5.77 -5.19 -5.85
C PHE A 269 -6.14 -3.71 -5.97
N THR A 270 -6.81 -3.17 -4.95
CA THR A 270 -7.31 -1.80 -4.97
C THR A 270 -7.27 -1.14 -3.58
N VAL A 271 -7.74 0.09 -3.50
CA VAL A 271 -7.97 0.83 -2.26
C VAL A 271 -9.46 1.17 -2.12
N PRO A 272 -9.99 1.38 -0.92
CA PRO A 272 -11.41 1.65 -0.71
C PRO A 272 -11.99 2.75 -1.61
N THR A 273 -11.25 3.84 -1.82
CA THR A 273 -11.69 4.94 -2.70
C THR A 273 -11.88 4.49 -4.15
N ILE A 274 -10.96 3.71 -4.71
CA ILE A 274 -11.07 3.19 -6.08
C ILE A 274 -12.24 2.20 -6.15
N LEU A 275 -12.37 1.31 -5.17
CA LEU A 275 -13.47 0.36 -5.11
C LEU A 275 -14.82 1.07 -5.08
N LYS A 276 -14.97 2.10 -4.25
CA LYS A 276 -16.16 2.96 -4.21
C LYS A 276 -16.47 3.56 -5.58
N MET A 277 -15.49 4.20 -6.20
CA MET A 277 -15.64 4.78 -7.54
C MET A 277 -16.09 3.73 -8.58
N MET A 278 -15.54 2.52 -8.52
CA MET A 278 -15.91 1.43 -9.43
C MET A 278 -17.38 1.03 -9.28
N VAL A 279 -17.87 0.84 -8.05
CA VAL A 279 -19.23 0.35 -7.79
C VAL A 279 -20.30 1.43 -7.95
N GLU A 280 -19.93 2.70 -7.81
CA GLU A 280 -20.84 3.85 -8.06
C GLU A 280 -20.92 4.18 -9.56
N HIS A 281 -19.97 3.75 -10.38
CA HIS A 281 -19.96 4.05 -11.81
C HIS A 281 -20.91 3.16 -12.60
N PRO A 282 -21.70 3.70 -13.57
CA PRO A 282 -22.67 2.91 -14.33
C PRO A 282 -22.10 1.73 -15.13
N ALA A 283 -20.80 1.67 -15.34
CA ALA A 283 -20.14 0.57 -16.03
C ALA A 283 -20.28 -0.76 -15.28
N VAL A 284 -20.39 -0.75 -13.95
CA VAL A 284 -20.57 -1.97 -13.13
C VAL A 284 -21.81 -2.76 -13.54
N ASP A 285 -22.86 -2.08 -13.99
CA ASP A 285 -24.11 -2.72 -14.40
C ASP A 285 -24.15 -3.05 -15.92
N ARG A 286 -23.12 -2.67 -16.69
CA ARG A 286 -23.08 -2.84 -18.15
C ARG A 286 -22.18 -3.96 -18.65
N PHE A 287 -21.13 -4.28 -17.89
CA PHE A 287 -20.14 -5.28 -18.28
C PHE A 287 -20.23 -6.52 -17.40
N ASP A 288 -19.94 -7.69 -17.98
CA ASP A 288 -19.85 -8.94 -17.21
C ASP A 288 -18.58 -8.96 -16.37
N HIS A 289 -18.76 -8.96 -15.05
CA HIS A 289 -17.68 -9.09 -14.08
C HIS A 289 -17.78 -10.37 -13.24
N SER A 290 -18.56 -11.35 -13.68
CA SER A 290 -18.77 -12.63 -12.99
C SER A 290 -17.50 -13.48 -12.86
N SER A 291 -16.44 -13.14 -13.60
CA SER A 291 -15.13 -13.77 -13.48
C SER A 291 -14.35 -13.34 -12.23
N LEU A 292 -14.70 -12.22 -11.61
CA LEU A 292 -14.07 -11.75 -10.37
C LEU A 292 -14.26 -12.77 -9.25
N ARG A 293 -13.16 -13.14 -8.60
CA ARG A 293 -13.11 -14.02 -7.44
C ARG A 293 -12.56 -13.31 -6.22
N PHE A 294 -11.64 -12.38 -6.43
CA PHE A 294 -10.94 -11.67 -5.37
C PHE A 294 -10.79 -10.19 -5.73
N VAL A 295 -11.58 -9.35 -5.08
CA VAL A 295 -11.41 -7.90 -5.09
C VAL A 295 -10.77 -7.51 -3.76
N ILE A 296 -9.45 -7.40 -3.77
CA ILE A 296 -8.65 -7.18 -2.58
C ILE A 296 -8.55 -5.68 -2.33
N TYR A 297 -8.93 -5.24 -1.14
CA TYR A 297 -8.83 -3.84 -0.76
C TYR A 297 -8.06 -3.65 0.56
N ALA A 298 -7.24 -2.61 0.60
CA ALA A 298 -6.38 -2.29 1.73
C ALA A 298 -5.88 -0.83 1.70
N GLY A 299 -5.06 -0.47 2.66
CA GLY A 299 -4.31 0.80 2.69
C GLY A 299 -5.08 2.00 3.25
N ALA A 300 -6.39 1.89 3.43
CA ALA A 300 -7.25 2.87 4.09
C ALA A 300 -8.44 2.17 4.75
N PRO A 301 -9.13 2.81 5.69
CA PRO A 301 -10.39 2.30 6.22
C PRO A 301 -11.45 2.16 5.13
N MET A 302 -12.20 1.07 5.16
CA MET A 302 -13.41 0.88 4.36
C MET A 302 -14.62 1.16 5.24
N TYR A 303 -15.46 2.08 4.81
CA TYR A 303 -16.69 2.37 5.56
C TYR A 303 -17.77 1.33 5.28
N ARG A 304 -18.61 1.07 6.29
CA ARG A 304 -19.59 -0.03 6.21
C ARG A 304 -20.55 0.11 5.03
N GLU A 305 -21.07 1.31 4.77
CA GLU A 305 -22.01 1.54 3.68
C GLU A 305 -21.36 1.34 2.30
N ASP A 306 -20.10 1.76 2.12
CA ASP A 306 -19.35 1.53 0.89
C ASP A 306 -19.04 0.02 0.71
N GLN A 307 -18.79 -0.72 1.81
CA GLN A 307 -18.60 -2.17 1.80
C GLN A 307 -19.89 -2.89 1.35
N LYS A 308 -21.04 -2.50 1.91
CA LYS A 308 -22.35 -3.06 1.52
C LYS A 308 -22.65 -2.78 0.04
N ALA A 309 -22.41 -1.55 -0.41
CA ALA A 309 -22.59 -1.20 -1.82
C ALA A 309 -21.73 -2.05 -2.74
N ALA A 310 -20.47 -2.29 -2.37
CA ALA A 310 -19.56 -3.12 -3.13
C ALA A 310 -20.00 -4.60 -3.15
N LEU A 311 -20.41 -5.16 -2.01
CA LEU A 311 -20.95 -6.54 -1.94
C LEU A 311 -22.21 -6.72 -2.78
N ASN A 312 -23.12 -5.73 -2.76
CA ASN A 312 -24.36 -5.78 -3.54
C ASN A 312 -24.11 -5.72 -5.05
N LYS A 313 -23.06 -5.02 -5.50
CA LYS A 313 -22.74 -4.86 -6.93
C LYS A 313 -21.84 -5.98 -7.46
N LEU A 314 -20.82 -6.37 -6.69
CA LEU A 314 -19.79 -7.30 -7.15
C LEU A 314 -20.01 -8.74 -6.63
N GLY A 315 -20.88 -8.93 -5.66
CA GLY A 315 -21.08 -10.22 -4.99
C GLY A 315 -20.03 -10.50 -3.90
N PRO A 316 -19.95 -11.74 -3.40
CA PRO A 316 -19.11 -12.15 -2.26
C PRO A 316 -17.63 -12.35 -2.68
N VAL A 317 -17.02 -11.34 -3.28
CA VAL A 317 -15.65 -11.39 -3.83
C VAL A 317 -14.66 -10.47 -3.10
N LEU A 318 -15.14 -9.73 -2.09
CA LEU A 318 -14.31 -8.78 -1.36
C LEU A 318 -13.35 -9.51 -0.41
N VAL A 319 -12.09 -9.11 -0.41
CA VAL A 319 -11.08 -9.58 0.54
C VAL A 319 -10.39 -8.35 1.10
N GLN A 320 -10.39 -8.21 2.43
CA GLN A 320 -9.69 -7.13 3.09
C GLN A 320 -8.39 -7.63 3.70
N TYR A 321 -7.37 -6.79 3.70
CA TYR A 321 -6.26 -6.96 4.61
C TYR A 321 -5.84 -5.63 5.25
N PHE A 322 -5.24 -5.73 6.43
CA PHE A 322 -4.58 -4.63 7.10
C PHE A 322 -3.08 -4.88 7.17
N GLY A 323 -2.33 -3.83 7.00
CA GLY A 323 -0.89 -3.78 7.20
C GLY A 323 -0.25 -2.53 6.62
N LEU A 324 1.03 -2.39 6.89
CA LEU A 324 1.88 -1.28 6.47
C LEU A 324 2.91 -1.75 5.44
N GLY A 325 3.63 -0.81 4.83
CA GLY A 325 4.75 -1.11 3.93
C GLY A 325 5.82 -1.98 4.58
N GLU A 326 6.08 -1.74 5.86
CA GLU A 326 7.04 -2.45 6.72
C GLU A 326 6.74 -3.95 6.89
N VAL A 327 5.49 -4.35 6.69
CA VAL A 327 5.05 -5.75 6.71
C VAL A 327 4.38 -6.17 5.40
N THR A 328 4.51 -5.33 4.36
CA THR A 328 3.91 -5.57 3.03
C THR A 328 2.43 -5.96 3.08
N GLY A 329 1.68 -5.39 4.05
CA GLY A 329 0.27 -5.66 4.22
C GLY A 329 -0.10 -6.96 4.94
N ASN A 330 0.87 -7.68 5.51
CA ASN A 330 0.63 -9.02 6.06
C ASN A 330 0.40 -9.01 7.58
N ILE A 331 -0.56 -8.23 8.07
CA ILE A 331 -0.95 -8.27 9.49
C ILE A 331 -2.23 -9.09 9.66
N THR A 332 -3.34 -8.65 9.06
CA THR A 332 -4.61 -9.36 9.16
C THR A 332 -5.22 -9.63 7.80
N VAL A 333 -6.18 -10.52 7.76
CA VAL A 333 -7.04 -10.83 6.61
C VAL A 333 -8.49 -10.95 7.04
N MET A 334 -9.40 -10.40 6.26
CA MET A 334 -10.82 -10.69 6.29
C MET A 334 -11.19 -11.30 4.93
N PRO A 335 -11.34 -12.63 4.85
CA PRO A 335 -11.63 -13.33 3.60
C PRO A 335 -13.06 -13.04 3.12
N ALA A 336 -13.33 -13.34 1.86
CA ALA A 336 -14.63 -13.06 1.23
C ALA A 336 -15.81 -13.71 2.00
N SER A 337 -15.60 -14.88 2.59
CA SER A 337 -16.63 -15.61 3.34
C SER A 337 -17.08 -14.92 4.63
N LEU A 338 -16.35 -13.93 5.12
CA LEU A 338 -16.67 -13.18 6.34
C LEU A 338 -17.22 -11.78 6.05
N HIS A 339 -17.29 -11.39 4.78
CA HIS A 339 -17.98 -10.18 4.38
C HIS A 339 -19.48 -10.44 4.27
N ASP A 340 -20.28 -9.73 5.06
CA ASP A 340 -21.74 -9.87 5.09
C ASP A 340 -22.38 -8.54 4.65
N PRO A 341 -23.28 -8.53 3.65
CA PRO A 341 -24.00 -7.32 3.26
C PRO A 341 -25.04 -6.89 4.31
N GLU A 342 -25.44 -7.78 5.20
CA GLU A 342 -26.44 -7.50 6.24
C GLU A 342 -25.77 -7.16 7.59
N ASP A 343 -26.43 -6.33 8.40
CA ASP A 343 -26.01 -6.03 9.78
C ASP A 343 -26.61 -7.04 10.76
N GLY A 344 -26.32 -8.33 10.50
CA GLY A 344 -26.77 -9.43 11.33
C GLY A 344 -25.89 -9.67 12.57
N PRO A 345 -26.31 -10.55 13.48
CA PRO A 345 -25.55 -10.88 14.69
C PRO A 345 -24.16 -11.47 14.43
N GLN A 346 -23.95 -12.00 13.23
CA GLN A 346 -22.67 -12.60 12.81
C GLN A 346 -21.78 -11.61 12.07
N ALA A 347 -22.28 -10.41 11.74
CA ALA A 347 -21.52 -9.40 11.03
C ALA A 347 -20.42 -8.81 11.93
N ARG A 348 -19.17 -8.89 11.46
CA ARG A 348 -17.99 -8.35 12.14
C ARG A 348 -17.74 -6.90 11.71
N ILE A 349 -18.68 -6.00 12.07
CA ILE A 349 -18.64 -4.61 11.63
C ILE A 349 -17.40 -3.90 12.19
N GLY A 350 -16.61 -3.25 11.31
CA GLY A 350 -15.44 -2.46 11.69
C GLY A 350 -14.15 -3.25 11.89
N THR A 351 -14.18 -4.58 11.87
CA THR A 351 -12.95 -5.38 11.94
C THR A 351 -12.11 -5.25 10.66
N CYS A 352 -10.81 -5.39 10.80
CA CYS A 352 -9.88 -5.61 9.69
C CYS A 352 -9.50 -7.10 9.52
N GLY A 353 -10.24 -8.00 10.18
CA GLY A 353 -10.04 -9.44 10.14
C GLY A 353 -9.17 -9.95 11.30
N PHE A 354 -8.60 -11.12 11.10
CA PHE A 354 -7.76 -11.84 12.06
C PHE A 354 -6.33 -12.02 11.53
N GLU A 355 -5.43 -12.49 12.37
CA GLU A 355 -4.02 -12.73 12.03
C GLU A 355 -3.84 -13.51 10.73
N ARG A 356 -2.91 -13.06 9.88
CA ARG A 356 -2.54 -13.83 8.69
C ARG A 356 -1.70 -15.06 9.06
N THR A 357 -1.85 -16.11 8.28
CA THR A 357 -1.13 -17.38 8.48
C THR A 357 0.37 -17.16 8.61
N GLY A 358 0.95 -17.57 9.71
CA GLY A 358 2.38 -17.43 10.00
C GLY A 358 2.81 -16.07 10.55
N MET A 359 1.86 -15.19 10.83
CA MET A 359 2.08 -13.95 11.58
C MET A 359 1.52 -14.07 12.99
N GLN A 360 1.96 -13.21 13.89
CA GLN A 360 1.40 -13.08 15.22
C GLN A 360 1.13 -11.60 15.50
N VAL A 361 -0.08 -11.30 15.98
CA VAL A 361 -0.52 -9.97 16.39
C VAL A 361 -0.70 -9.93 17.90
N SER A 362 -0.28 -8.85 18.54
CA SER A 362 -0.51 -8.59 19.95
C SER A 362 -0.98 -7.15 20.12
N ILE A 363 -2.00 -6.94 20.92
CA ILE A 363 -2.40 -5.60 21.35
C ILE A 363 -1.66 -5.28 22.64
N GLN A 364 -0.77 -4.31 22.61
CA GLN A 364 0.12 -4.02 23.74
C GLN A 364 -0.11 -2.66 24.36
N GLY A 365 -0.01 -2.63 25.69
CA GLY A 365 0.04 -1.41 26.46
C GLY A 365 1.39 -0.68 26.35
N ASP A 366 1.49 0.48 27.01
CA ASP A 366 2.70 1.30 27.02
C ASP A 366 3.90 0.56 27.65
N ASP A 367 3.64 -0.34 28.58
CA ASP A 367 4.65 -1.19 29.24
C ASP A 367 5.09 -2.40 28.40
N GLY A 368 4.52 -2.61 27.21
CA GLY A 368 4.81 -3.72 26.32
C GLY A 368 4.09 -5.02 26.64
N ARG A 369 3.26 -5.04 27.65
CA ARG A 369 2.47 -6.23 27.97
C ARG A 369 1.25 -6.34 27.06
N GLU A 370 0.90 -7.56 26.71
CA GLU A 370 -0.32 -7.85 26.00
C GLU A 370 -1.54 -7.53 26.84
N LEU A 371 -2.50 -6.85 26.23
CA LEU A 371 -3.76 -6.44 26.84
C LEU A 371 -4.82 -7.54 26.69
N LYS A 372 -5.87 -7.47 27.53
CA LYS A 372 -7.02 -8.39 27.43
C LYS A 372 -7.88 -8.03 26.22
N ALA A 373 -8.73 -8.99 25.84
CA ALA A 373 -9.74 -8.75 24.82
C ALA A 373 -10.54 -7.47 25.08
N PHE A 374 -10.80 -6.69 24.02
CA PHE A 374 -11.48 -5.38 24.01
C PHE A 374 -10.73 -4.23 24.66
N GLU A 375 -9.58 -4.45 25.29
CA GLU A 375 -8.72 -3.34 25.74
C GLU A 375 -7.95 -2.75 24.56
N THR A 376 -7.95 -1.42 24.45
CA THR A 376 -7.27 -0.71 23.36
C THR A 376 -5.80 -0.45 23.69
N GLY A 377 -4.91 -0.83 22.77
CA GLY A 377 -3.47 -0.60 22.84
C GLY A 377 -2.85 -0.50 21.45
N GLU A 378 -1.53 -0.51 21.40
CA GLU A 378 -0.79 -0.50 20.13
C GLU A 378 -0.81 -1.91 19.48
N ILE A 379 -1.12 -1.95 18.19
CA ILE A 379 -1.05 -3.18 17.40
C ILE A 379 0.43 -3.47 17.12
N CYS A 380 0.93 -4.58 17.66
CA CYS A 380 2.30 -5.03 17.49
C CYS A 380 2.33 -6.36 16.75
N VAL A 381 3.37 -6.62 15.95
CA VAL A 381 3.45 -7.81 15.12
C VAL A 381 4.81 -8.48 15.13
N ILE A 382 4.80 -9.81 15.05
CA ILE A 382 5.96 -10.65 14.80
C ILE A 382 5.65 -11.56 13.61
N GLY A 383 6.65 -11.89 12.83
CA GLY A 383 6.53 -12.91 11.79
C GLY A 383 7.44 -12.65 10.59
N PRO A 384 7.47 -13.59 9.65
CA PRO A 384 8.39 -13.55 8.51
C PRO A 384 8.09 -12.40 7.51
N ALA A 385 6.92 -11.76 7.60
CA ALA A 385 6.58 -10.60 6.77
C ALA A 385 7.08 -9.27 7.35
N VAL A 386 7.63 -9.25 8.58
CA VAL A 386 8.21 -8.04 9.17
C VAL A 386 9.51 -7.69 8.47
N PHE A 387 9.68 -6.43 8.09
CA PHE A 387 10.85 -5.92 7.38
C PHE A 387 12.15 -6.02 8.21
N ALA A 388 13.29 -5.92 7.53
CA ALA A 388 14.60 -5.99 8.18
C ALA A 388 14.96 -4.71 8.98
N GLY A 389 14.15 -3.68 8.90
CA GLY A 389 14.36 -2.38 9.53
C GLY A 389 14.42 -1.24 8.50
N TYR A 390 14.56 -0.01 8.99
CA TYR A 390 14.77 1.16 8.13
C TYR A 390 16.25 1.30 7.78
N TYR A 391 16.52 1.50 6.48
CA TYR A 391 17.88 1.63 5.95
C TYR A 391 18.55 2.87 6.53
N ASP A 392 19.76 2.67 7.06
CA ASP A 392 20.64 3.70 7.66
C ASP A 392 19.91 4.65 8.63
N ASN A 393 18.97 4.11 9.42
CA ASN A 393 18.19 4.88 10.37
C ASN A 393 18.04 4.19 11.74
N PRO A 394 19.13 4.13 12.54
CA PRO A 394 19.12 3.43 13.82
C PRO A 394 18.13 4.01 14.84
N GLU A 395 17.89 5.33 14.80
CA GLU A 395 16.92 5.98 15.69
C GLU A 395 15.48 5.52 15.37
N ALA A 396 15.11 5.47 14.10
CA ALA A 396 13.80 4.98 13.69
C ALA A 396 13.64 3.48 14.04
N ASN A 397 14.70 2.69 13.85
CA ASN A 397 14.71 1.27 14.21
C ASN A 397 14.52 1.06 15.73
N ALA A 398 15.21 1.82 16.55
CA ALA A 398 15.08 1.75 18.02
C ALA A 398 13.64 2.09 18.48
N LYS A 399 12.95 2.98 17.76
CA LYS A 399 11.55 3.34 18.07
C LYS A 399 10.53 2.33 17.53
N ALA A 400 10.85 1.70 16.38
CA ALA A 400 9.95 0.80 15.70
C ALA A 400 9.87 -0.60 16.32
N PHE A 401 10.88 -1.03 17.08
CA PHE A 401 10.94 -2.36 17.66
C PHE A 401 11.01 -2.31 19.18
N ARG A 402 10.29 -3.22 19.84
CA ARG A 402 10.34 -3.44 21.29
C ARG A 402 10.29 -4.95 21.55
N ASP A 403 11.31 -5.49 22.19
CA ASP A 403 11.42 -6.89 22.58
C ASP A 403 11.13 -7.89 21.42
N GLY A 404 11.57 -7.55 20.21
CA GLY A 404 11.37 -8.34 18.99
C GLY A 404 10.03 -8.07 18.27
N TRP A 405 9.13 -7.29 18.85
CA TRP A 405 7.88 -6.89 18.23
C TRP A 405 8.06 -5.62 17.38
N PHE A 406 7.55 -5.65 16.16
CA PHE A 406 7.39 -4.45 15.37
C PHE A 406 6.14 -3.69 15.84
N ARG A 407 6.32 -2.44 16.19
CA ARG A 407 5.29 -1.51 16.62
C ARG A 407 4.73 -0.78 15.41
N THR A 408 3.45 -0.98 15.11
CA THR A 408 2.85 -0.42 13.89
C THR A 408 2.55 1.07 13.98
N GLY A 409 2.41 1.59 15.19
CA GLY A 409 1.89 2.94 15.45
C GLY A 409 0.39 3.05 15.23
N ASP A 410 -0.29 1.96 14.87
CA ASP A 410 -1.74 1.89 14.81
C ASP A 410 -2.28 1.36 16.15
N LEU A 411 -3.37 1.97 16.62
CA LEU A 411 -4.05 1.58 17.85
C LEU A 411 -5.30 0.77 17.52
N GLY A 412 -5.61 -0.20 18.38
CA GLY A 412 -6.76 -1.06 18.19
C GLY A 412 -7.00 -1.96 19.38
N HIS A 413 -7.96 -2.85 19.24
CA HIS A 413 -8.22 -3.94 20.17
C HIS A 413 -8.45 -5.24 19.39
N MET A 414 -8.40 -6.34 20.12
CA MET A 414 -8.73 -7.67 19.61
C MET A 414 -9.90 -8.21 20.44
N ASP A 415 -10.84 -8.90 19.81
CA ASP A 415 -11.91 -9.58 20.53
C ASP A 415 -11.48 -10.99 21.01
N GLU A 416 -12.37 -11.69 21.72
CA GLU A 416 -12.09 -13.03 22.24
C GLU A 416 -11.90 -14.10 21.14
N GLU A 417 -12.35 -13.82 19.92
CA GLU A 417 -12.22 -14.71 18.76
C GLU A 417 -11.00 -14.36 17.88
N GLY A 418 -10.20 -13.35 18.27
CA GLY A 418 -8.98 -12.94 17.58
C GLY A 418 -9.19 -11.96 16.42
N PHE A 419 -10.37 -11.37 16.28
CA PHE A 419 -10.59 -10.32 15.30
C PHE A 419 -10.04 -8.99 15.77
N VAL A 420 -9.32 -8.31 14.90
CA VAL A 420 -8.64 -7.03 15.16
C VAL A 420 -9.51 -5.87 14.66
N TYR A 421 -9.62 -4.85 15.49
CA TYR A 421 -10.36 -3.61 15.21
C TYR A 421 -9.43 -2.42 15.37
N ILE A 422 -9.22 -1.67 14.29
CA ILE A 422 -8.35 -0.49 14.28
C ILE A 422 -9.15 0.71 14.76
N THR A 423 -8.73 1.35 15.84
CA THR A 423 -9.36 2.57 16.38
C THR A 423 -8.76 3.84 15.80
N GLY A 424 -7.51 3.81 15.35
CA GLY A 424 -6.84 4.94 14.71
C GLY A 424 -5.33 4.83 14.79
N ARG A 425 -4.65 5.94 14.48
CA ARG A 425 -3.21 6.06 14.68
C ARG A 425 -2.91 6.72 16.01
N ALA A 426 -1.86 6.28 16.69
CA ALA A 426 -1.37 6.93 17.90
C ALA A 426 -1.05 8.41 17.65
N SER A 427 -0.54 8.75 16.45
CA SER A 427 -0.24 10.12 16.04
C SER A 427 -1.47 11.01 15.77
N ASP A 428 -2.63 10.42 15.54
CA ASP A 428 -3.85 11.13 15.16
C ASP A 428 -4.84 11.24 16.33
N MET A 429 -4.66 10.40 17.35
CA MET A 429 -5.40 10.49 18.60
C MET A 429 -5.12 11.86 19.27
N TYR A 430 -6.15 12.47 19.81
CA TYR A 430 -6.02 13.70 20.60
C TYR A 430 -6.64 13.56 21.99
N ILE A 431 -6.17 14.37 22.91
CA ILE A 431 -6.60 14.30 24.32
C ILE A 431 -7.45 15.50 24.65
N SER A 432 -8.72 15.27 24.91
CA SER A 432 -9.67 16.30 25.33
C SER A 432 -10.14 16.05 26.75
N GLY A 433 -9.86 16.98 27.64
CA GLY A 433 -10.26 16.87 29.06
C GLY A 433 -9.76 15.59 29.73
N GLY A 434 -8.56 15.11 29.37
CA GLY A 434 -7.96 13.89 29.91
C GLY A 434 -8.49 12.60 29.29
N SER A 435 -9.37 12.67 28.28
CA SER A 435 -9.89 11.50 27.57
C SER A 435 -9.23 11.36 26.19
N ASN A 436 -8.75 10.17 25.88
CA ASN A 436 -8.26 9.86 24.54
C ASN A 436 -9.44 9.78 23.56
N ILE A 437 -9.35 10.53 22.45
CA ILE A 437 -10.34 10.52 21.38
C ILE A 437 -9.69 10.04 20.11
N TYR A 438 -10.29 9.04 19.51
CA TYR A 438 -9.84 8.43 18.26
C TYR A 438 -10.68 8.99 17.12
N PRO A 439 -10.12 9.79 16.21
CA PRO A 439 -10.85 10.46 15.13
C PRO A 439 -11.74 9.53 14.31
N ARG A 440 -11.28 8.32 14.04
CA ARG A 440 -12.01 7.34 13.23
C ARG A 440 -13.38 6.98 13.79
N GLU A 441 -13.51 6.84 15.11
CA GLU A 441 -14.80 6.53 15.73
C GLU A 441 -15.85 7.61 15.43
N VAL A 442 -15.42 8.86 15.42
CA VAL A 442 -16.29 10.01 15.13
C VAL A 442 -16.56 10.12 13.63
N GLU A 443 -15.54 9.92 12.80
CA GLU A 443 -15.64 9.91 11.33
C GLU A 443 -16.66 8.89 10.85
N GLU A 444 -16.62 7.66 11.37
CA GLU A 444 -17.58 6.61 11.02
C GLU A 444 -19.03 7.01 11.34
N LYS A 445 -19.26 7.73 12.43
CA LYS A 445 -20.61 8.21 12.76
C LYS A 445 -21.04 9.38 11.87
N ILE A 446 -20.14 10.30 11.54
CA ILE A 446 -20.42 11.40 10.60
C ILE A 446 -20.80 10.86 9.22
N LEU A 447 -20.10 9.85 8.74
CA LEU A 447 -20.34 9.25 7.40
C LEU A 447 -21.64 8.46 7.30
N THR A 448 -22.32 8.15 8.41
CA THR A 448 -23.70 7.64 8.36
C THR A 448 -24.72 8.73 7.98
N HIS A 449 -24.32 10.00 7.91
CA HIS A 449 -25.19 11.06 7.42
C HIS A 449 -25.26 11.04 5.89
N PRO A 450 -26.48 10.98 5.28
CA PRO A 450 -26.63 10.77 3.83
C PRO A 450 -26.00 11.86 2.95
N ALA A 451 -25.87 13.06 3.48
CA ALA A 451 -25.30 14.19 2.75
C ALA A 451 -23.75 14.28 2.82
N ILE A 452 -23.08 13.48 3.65
CA ILE A 452 -21.62 13.54 3.82
C ILE A 452 -20.95 12.43 3.00
N GLY A 453 -20.02 12.81 2.12
CA GLY A 453 -19.25 11.90 1.28
C GLY A 453 -17.86 11.56 1.83
N GLU A 454 -17.16 12.57 2.38
CA GLU A 454 -15.85 12.40 3.01
C GLU A 454 -15.77 13.23 4.29
N VAL A 455 -14.92 12.80 5.22
CA VAL A 455 -14.68 13.54 6.46
C VAL A 455 -13.27 13.29 6.99
N ALA A 456 -12.71 14.31 7.63
CA ALA A 456 -11.52 14.19 8.45
C ALA A 456 -11.78 14.85 9.81
N VAL A 457 -11.60 14.08 10.89
CA VAL A 457 -11.66 14.59 12.27
C VAL A 457 -10.24 14.69 12.82
N LEU A 458 -9.89 15.77 13.47
CA LEU A 458 -8.59 15.97 14.10
C LEU A 458 -8.72 16.81 15.37
N GLY A 459 -7.78 16.60 16.30
CA GLY A 459 -7.64 17.43 17.49
C GLY A 459 -6.96 18.75 17.13
N VAL A 460 -7.41 19.84 17.73
CA VAL A 460 -6.77 21.16 17.65
C VAL A 460 -6.60 21.73 19.06
N PRO A 461 -5.57 22.55 19.32
CA PRO A 461 -5.34 23.11 20.65
C PRO A 461 -6.54 23.87 21.19
N ASP A 462 -6.87 23.65 22.47
CA ASP A 462 -7.91 24.35 23.19
C ASP A 462 -7.39 24.75 24.58
N PRO A 463 -7.56 26.03 25.00
CA PRO A 463 -7.01 26.51 26.26
C PRO A 463 -7.56 25.82 27.51
N PHE A 464 -8.78 25.27 27.43
CA PHE A 464 -9.47 24.67 28.58
C PHE A 464 -9.37 23.14 28.60
N TRP A 465 -9.53 22.51 27.43
CA TRP A 465 -9.59 21.06 27.31
C TRP A 465 -8.25 20.42 26.87
N GLY A 466 -7.20 21.23 26.63
CA GLY A 466 -5.95 20.80 26.01
C GLY A 466 -6.10 20.70 24.52
N GLU A 467 -6.95 19.80 24.05
CA GLU A 467 -7.35 19.69 22.65
C GLU A 467 -8.87 19.49 22.53
N VAL A 468 -9.43 19.90 21.41
CA VAL A 468 -10.82 19.63 21.02
C VAL A 468 -10.90 19.13 19.59
N GLY A 469 -11.88 18.29 19.29
CA GLY A 469 -12.10 17.79 17.95
C GLY A 469 -12.69 18.85 17.02
N VAL A 470 -12.20 18.88 15.80
CA VAL A 470 -12.86 19.56 14.67
C VAL A 470 -13.08 18.55 13.54
N ALA A 471 -14.19 18.70 12.82
CA ALA A 471 -14.52 17.86 11.67
C ALA A 471 -14.50 18.70 10.39
N VAL A 472 -13.79 18.25 9.38
CA VAL A 472 -13.83 18.82 8.02
C VAL A 472 -14.57 17.84 7.12
N CYS A 473 -15.72 18.25 6.63
CA CYS A 473 -16.66 17.44 5.87
C CYS A 473 -16.69 17.85 4.40
N VAL A 474 -16.87 16.89 3.51
CA VAL A 474 -17.16 17.10 2.09
C VAL A 474 -18.54 16.53 1.80
N ALA A 475 -19.38 17.31 1.17
CA ALA A 475 -20.72 16.88 0.79
C ALA A 475 -20.66 15.75 -0.26
N ARG A 476 -21.62 14.84 -0.21
CA ARG A 476 -21.85 13.85 -1.28
C ARG A 476 -22.35 14.57 -2.52
N GLU A 477 -21.91 14.16 -3.68
CA GLU A 477 -22.36 14.74 -4.96
C GLU A 477 -23.88 14.64 -5.10
N GLY A 478 -24.52 15.76 -5.45
CA GLY A 478 -25.98 15.84 -5.58
C GLY A 478 -26.76 15.89 -4.26
N ALA A 479 -26.11 15.84 -3.10
CA ALA A 479 -26.78 15.94 -1.81
C ALA A 479 -27.15 17.39 -1.47
N ALA A 480 -28.22 17.56 -0.68
CA ALA A 480 -28.56 18.87 -0.12
C ALA A 480 -27.47 19.34 0.86
N ALA A 481 -27.24 20.65 0.91
CA ALA A 481 -26.34 21.25 1.88
C ALA A 481 -26.82 20.95 3.31
N VAL A 482 -25.89 20.59 4.19
CA VAL A 482 -26.12 20.35 5.61
C VAL A 482 -25.39 21.41 6.41
N SER A 483 -26.04 21.97 7.41
CA SER A 483 -25.44 22.93 8.33
C SER A 483 -24.69 22.25 9.47
N GLU A 484 -23.79 23.00 10.13
CA GLU A 484 -23.09 22.56 11.34
C GLU A 484 -24.08 22.11 12.43
N ALA A 485 -25.14 22.86 12.64
CA ALA A 485 -26.16 22.57 13.66
C ALA A 485 -26.94 21.28 13.36
N GLU A 486 -27.30 21.04 12.10
CA GLU A 486 -27.99 19.83 11.67
C GLU A 486 -27.09 18.60 11.85
N LEU A 487 -25.82 18.70 11.46
CA LEU A 487 -24.88 17.59 11.62
C LEU A 487 -24.58 17.29 13.09
N ALA A 488 -24.42 18.33 13.93
CA ALA A 488 -24.29 18.18 15.37
C ALA A 488 -25.52 17.51 16.01
N ALA A 489 -26.73 17.93 15.62
CA ALA A 489 -27.97 17.31 16.10
C ALA A 489 -28.10 15.85 15.66
N PHE A 490 -27.69 15.51 14.44
CA PHE A 490 -27.66 14.14 13.94
C PHE A 490 -26.70 13.23 14.72
N LEU A 491 -25.58 13.80 15.16
CA LEU A 491 -24.54 13.06 15.89
C LEU A 491 -24.81 12.94 17.39
N ALA A 492 -25.58 13.86 17.96
CA ALA A 492 -25.84 13.91 19.41
C ALA A 492 -26.31 12.58 20.03
N PRO A 493 -27.19 11.77 19.41
CA PRO A 493 -27.56 10.46 19.94
C PRO A 493 -26.54 9.34 19.64
N LYS A 494 -25.51 9.58 18.81
CA LYS A 494 -24.58 8.57 18.27
C LYS A 494 -23.17 8.70 18.84
N VAL A 495 -22.82 9.89 19.33
CA VAL A 495 -21.47 10.23 19.80
C VAL A 495 -21.56 10.84 21.20
N PRO A 496 -20.84 10.32 22.21
CA PRO A 496 -20.78 10.91 23.53
C PRO A 496 -20.32 12.37 23.46
N ARG A 497 -20.85 13.22 24.35
CA ARG A 497 -20.60 14.68 24.32
C ARG A 497 -19.11 15.05 24.32
N TYR A 498 -18.27 14.32 25.04
CA TYR A 498 -16.82 14.60 25.11
C TYR A 498 -16.06 14.24 23.83
N LYS A 499 -16.64 13.40 22.95
CA LYS A 499 -16.09 13.05 21.62
C LYS A 499 -16.66 13.92 20.49
N MET A 500 -17.69 14.74 20.79
CA MET A 500 -18.35 15.56 19.79
C MET A 500 -17.38 16.62 19.27
N PRO A 501 -17.20 16.75 17.94
CA PRO A 501 -16.44 17.86 17.39
C PRO A 501 -17.01 19.22 17.82
N LYS A 502 -16.14 20.14 18.24
CA LYS A 502 -16.52 21.49 18.63
C LYS A 502 -16.98 22.33 17.46
N ARG A 503 -16.43 22.04 16.25
CA ARG A 503 -16.79 22.74 14.99
C ARG A 503 -16.83 21.75 13.82
N PHE A 504 -17.67 22.07 12.83
CA PHE A 504 -17.76 21.37 11.56
C PHE A 504 -17.51 22.37 10.43
N PHE A 505 -16.49 22.08 9.62
CA PHE A 505 -16.16 22.85 8.43
C PHE A 505 -16.59 22.08 7.19
N PHE A 506 -17.06 22.77 6.16
CA PHE A 506 -17.48 22.14 4.91
C PHE A 506 -16.58 22.64 3.78
N TRP A 507 -15.90 21.71 3.13
CA TRP A 507 -14.99 21.98 2.02
C TRP A 507 -15.47 21.29 0.75
N GLU A 508 -14.96 21.74 -0.42
CA GLU A 508 -15.22 21.09 -1.71
C GLU A 508 -14.48 19.76 -1.84
N ALA A 509 -13.27 19.67 -1.29
CA ALA A 509 -12.45 18.46 -1.27
C ALA A 509 -11.50 18.47 -0.07
N LEU A 510 -11.14 17.28 0.40
CA LEU A 510 -10.07 17.10 1.40
C LEU A 510 -8.71 16.95 0.71
N PRO A 511 -7.61 17.47 1.31
CA PRO A 511 -6.27 17.26 0.79
C PRO A 511 -5.91 15.77 0.86
N LYS A 512 -5.44 15.24 -0.27
CA LYS A 512 -5.08 13.83 -0.41
C LYS A 512 -3.59 13.69 -0.73
N SER A 513 -2.95 12.70 -0.14
CA SER A 513 -1.61 12.28 -0.54
C SER A 513 -1.63 11.69 -1.95
N GLY A 514 -0.46 11.52 -2.56
CA GLY A 514 -0.31 10.87 -3.85
C GLY A 514 -0.90 9.45 -3.95
N TYR A 515 -1.26 8.86 -2.81
CA TYR A 515 -1.90 7.54 -2.70
C TYR A 515 -3.41 7.60 -2.37
N GLY A 516 -4.01 8.79 -2.43
CA GLY A 516 -5.44 8.99 -2.14
C GLY A 516 -5.79 8.96 -0.64
N LYS A 517 -4.81 8.88 0.27
CA LYS A 517 -5.03 8.99 1.71
C LYS A 517 -5.21 10.46 2.11
N ILE A 518 -5.97 10.69 3.17
CA ILE A 518 -6.20 12.01 3.77
C ILE A 518 -5.30 12.16 5.01
N PRO A 519 -4.08 12.70 4.90
CA PRO A 519 -3.21 12.91 6.04
C PRO A 519 -3.75 14.04 6.92
N LYS A 520 -3.99 13.77 8.19
CA LYS A 520 -4.52 14.76 9.15
C LYS A 520 -3.67 16.03 9.23
N ARG A 521 -2.35 15.88 9.03
CA ARG A 521 -1.43 17.03 8.97
C ARG A 521 -1.78 17.99 7.85
N LEU A 522 -2.04 17.51 6.63
CA LEU A 522 -2.40 18.38 5.50
C LEU A 522 -3.74 19.08 5.74
N VAL A 523 -4.69 18.40 6.40
CA VAL A 523 -5.95 19.02 6.79
C VAL A 523 -5.73 20.12 7.83
N ARG A 524 -4.84 19.90 8.80
CA ARG A 524 -4.45 20.89 9.82
C ARG A 524 -3.77 22.10 9.16
N ASP A 525 -2.77 21.85 8.30
CA ASP A 525 -2.02 22.90 7.60
C ASP A 525 -2.98 23.81 6.79
N GLU A 526 -3.98 23.20 6.16
CA GLU A 526 -5.01 23.93 5.39
C GLU A 526 -5.99 24.69 6.28
N LEU A 527 -6.37 24.13 7.45
CA LEU A 527 -7.19 24.85 8.46
C LEU A 527 -6.47 26.10 8.96
N GLU A 528 -5.16 25.99 9.22
CA GLU A 528 -4.30 27.12 9.61
C GLU A 528 -4.22 28.18 8.52
N ALA A 529 -3.93 27.74 7.28
CA ALA A 529 -3.80 28.63 6.13
C ALA A 529 -5.10 29.42 5.86
N ARG A 530 -6.26 28.83 6.13
CA ARG A 530 -7.56 29.48 6.01
C ARG A 530 -7.95 30.30 7.24
N GLY A 531 -7.15 30.34 8.30
CA GLY A 531 -7.45 31.04 9.55
C GLY A 531 -8.63 30.45 10.35
N LEU A 532 -9.03 29.20 10.05
CA LEU A 532 -10.20 28.57 10.65
C LEU A 532 -9.96 28.08 12.09
N LEU A 533 -8.70 27.84 12.48
CA LEU A 533 -8.37 27.44 13.86
C LEU A 533 -8.68 28.52 14.89
N GLU A 534 -8.59 29.80 14.53
CA GLU A 534 -8.97 30.90 15.39
C GLU A 534 -10.46 30.92 15.72
N LEU A 535 -11.31 30.35 14.86
CA LEU A 535 -12.76 30.27 15.08
C LEU A 535 -13.12 29.22 16.14
N VAL A 536 -12.25 28.26 16.39
CA VAL A 536 -12.47 27.20 17.40
C VAL A 536 -12.29 27.74 18.80
N SER A 537 -11.36 28.67 19.00
CA SER A 537 -11.05 29.28 20.32
C SER A 537 -12.01 30.38 20.73
N LYS A 538 -12.78 31.00 19.80
CA LYS A 538 -13.61 32.17 20.05
C LYS A 538 -15.06 31.88 20.49
N THR A 539 -15.48 30.64 20.62
CA THR A 539 -16.91 30.28 20.82
C THR A 539 -17.32 30.04 22.27
N ASP A 540 -16.51 30.38 23.28
CA ASP A 540 -16.88 30.29 24.70
C ASP A 540 -16.72 31.66 25.39
N SER A 541 -17.54 32.65 24.97
CA SER A 541 -17.80 33.85 25.75
C SER A 541 -19.31 34.09 25.91
#